data_c53d37228c308ab269a2470b194c4471
#
_entry.id   c53d37228c308ab269a2470b194c4471
#
_cell.length_a   1.000
_cell.length_b   1.000
_cell.length_c   1.000
_cell.angle_alpha   90.00
_cell.angle_beta   90.00
_cell.angle_gamma   90.00
#
_symmetry.space_group_name_H-M   'P 1'
#
loop_
_entity.id
_entity.type
_entity.pdbx_description
1 polymer ?
#
loop_
_entity_poly.entity_id
_entity_poly.type
_entity_poly.pdbx_seq_one_letter_code
_entity_poly.pdbx_strand_id
1 'polypeptide(L)'
;KSHLYMTQLKKLYTALKAMNIGRGDEVILPAFTCVVVPNAIIYLGATPIYVDIDKNSLCAPVKNIEDKISPKTKCILIQNMLGLSFEVDEIIALASSRGIYTIEDCTHGFGGTYNGVYNGLKTDCSFYSTQWNKPFSTGIGGILYVKNKELLGRIEEINKELKSPSLKNVLNLRILLFARTYILKNWSYWFLLRLYRRLSAIGLVVGSSSKEEIEGVQEPS
;
A
#
# COMPACT_ATOMS: atom_id res chain seq x y z
N LYS A 1 16.67 -3.56 4.53
CA LYS A 1 16.40 -4.77 3.73
C LYS A 1 14.99 -4.70 3.19
N SER A 2 14.84 -4.69 1.88
CA SER A 2 13.51 -4.70 1.22
C SER A 2 13.05 -6.14 1.05
N HIS A 3 11.91 -6.52 1.64
CA HIS A 3 11.29 -7.81 1.43
C HIS A 3 10.41 -7.75 0.17
N LEU A 4 10.87 -8.39 -0.92
CA LEU A 4 10.37 -8.18 -2.29
C LEU A 4 9.09 -8.95 -2.67
N TYR A 5 8.53 -9.79 -1.80
CA TYR A 5 7.50 -10.78 -2.20
C TYR A 5 6.13 -10.59 -1.55
N MET A 6 5.84 -9.40 -1.01
CA MET A 6 4.56 -9.13 -0.37
C MET A 6 3.72 -8.16 -1.20
N THR A 7 2.41 -8.41 -1.27
CA THR A 7 1.46 -7.48 -1.89
C THR A 7 1.44 -6.14 -1.14
N GLN A 8 0.92 -5.09 -1.76
CA GLN A 8 0.74 -3.77 -1.12
C GLN A 8 -0.03 -3.88 0.20
N LEU A 9 -1.13 -4.65 0.20
CA LEU A 9 -1.96 -4.88 1.39
C LEU A 9 -1.13 -5.43 2.57
N LYS A 10 -0.33 -6.46 2.34
CA LYS A 10 0.53 -7.04 3.39
C LYS A 10 1.56 -6.05 3.92
N LYS A 11 2.09 -5.17 3.08
CA LYS A 11 3.05 -4.13 3.50
C LYS A 11 2.41 -3.12 4.43
N LEU A 12 1.24 -2.61 4.05
CA LEU A 12 0.48 -1.68 4.88
C LEU A 12 0.02 -2.34 6.19
N TYR A 13 -0.53 -3.55 6.12
CA TYR A 13 -0.92 -4.33 7.29
C TYR A 13 0.25 -4.53 8.27
N THR A 14 1.42 -4.94 7.75
CA THR A 14 2.64 -5.12 8.58
C THR A 14 3.08 -3.82 9.24
N ALA A 15 3.04 -2.70 8.53
CA ALA A 15 3.39 -1.40 9.07
C ALA A 15 2.45 -0.98 10.20
N LEU A 16 1.14 -1.08 9.98
CA LEU A 16 0.12 -0.76 10.98
C LEU A 16 0.21 -1.69 12.21
N LYS A 17 0.42 -3.00 12.00
CA LYS A 17 0.63 -3.97 13.08
C LYS A 17 1.88 -3.64 13.90
N ALA A 18 2.97 -3.23 13.26
CA ALA A 18 4.19 -2.81 13.95
C ALA A 18 4.03 -1.53 14.78
N MET A 19 3.08 -0.67 14.41
CA MET A 19 2.66 0.51 15.18
C MET A 19 1.72 0.17 16.35
N ASN A 20 1.45 -1.13 16.59
CA ASN A 20 0.49 -1.64 17.58
C ASN A 20 -0.94 -1.09 17.36
N ILE A 21 -1.33 -0.87 16.11
CA ILE A 21 -2.68 -0.44 15.75
C ILE A 21 -3.62 -1.65 15.79
N GLY A 22 -4.76 -1.51 16.44
CA GLY A 22 -5.73 -2.58 16.60
C GLY A 22 -7.11 -2.08 17.01
N ARG A 23 -7.89 -2.96 17.66
CA ARG A 23 -9.27 -2.67 18.08
C ARG A 23 -9.35 -1.43 18.98
N GLY A 24 -10.18 -0.49 18.58
CA GLY A 24 -10.41 0.77 19.31
C GLY A 24 -9.55 1.94 18.81
N ASP A 25 -8.53 1.67 17.99
CA ASP A 25 -7.71 2.69 17.36
C ASP A 25 -8.33 3.18 16.05
N GLU A 26 -7.94 4.39 15.66
CA GLU A 26 -8.37 5.04 14.43
C GLU A 26 -7.18 5.35 13.53
N VAL A 27 -7.37 5.16 12.22
CA VAL A 27 -6.42 5.55 11.17
C VAL A 27 -7.11 6.50 10.22
N ILE A 28 -6.60 7.72 10.11
CA ILE A 28 -7.11 8.72 9.17
C ILE A 28 -6.52 8.44 7.78
N LEU A 29 -7.37 8.49 6.74
CA LEU A 29 -6.98 8.28 5.35
C LEU A 29 -7.86 9.08 4.39
N PRO A 30 -7.36 9.40 3.17
CA PRO A 30 -8.20 10.04 2.14
C PRO A 30 -9.37 9.14 1.73
N ALA A 31 -10.55 9.73 1.51
CA ALA A 31 -11.72 9.00 1.03
C ALA A 31 -11.55 8.50 -0.42
N PHE A 32 -10.75 9.20 -1.21
CA PHE A 32 -10.41 8.81 -2.57
C PHE A 32 -9.18 7.88 -2.56
N THR A 33 -9.40 6.60 -2.30
CA THR A 33 -8.34 5.60 -2.16
C THR A 33 -8.73 4.25 -2.75
N CYS A 34 -7.76 3.35 -2.88
CA CYS A 34 -8.00 1.96 -3.27
C CYS A 34 -8.59 1.17 -2.10
N VAL A 35 -9.59 0.32 -2.36
CA VAL A 35 -10.27 -0.50 -1.34
C VAL A 35 -9.32 -1.36 -0.48
N VAL A 36 -8.17 -1.75 -0.99
CA VAL A 36 -7.18 -2.53 -0.22
C VAL A 36 -6.55 -1.73 0.91
N VAL A 37 -6.57 -0.40 0.86
CA VAL A 37 -6.00 0.46 1.91
C VAL A 37 -6.86 0.41 3.18
N PRO A 38 -8.17 0.73 3.15
CA PRO A 38 -9.00 0.58 4.34
C PRO A 38 -9.12 -0.88 4.82
N ASN A 39 -9.08 -1.87 3.93
CA ASN A 39 -9.12 -3.28 4.33
C ASN A 39 -7.94 -3.65 5.26
N ALA A 40 -6.73 -3.13 5.03
CA ALA A 40 -5.60 -3.36 5.92
C ALA A 40 -5.84 -2.85 7.35
N ILE A 41 -6.59 -1.76 7.49
CA ILE A 41 -6.98 -1.17 8.77
C ILE A 41 -8.04 -2.04 9.45
N ILE A 42 -9.08 -2.42 8.69
CA ILE A 42 -10.20 -3.23 9.17
C ILE A 42 -9.73 -4.61 9.64
N TYR A 43 -8.78 -5.24 8.95
CA TYR A 43 -8.22 -6.54 9.34
C TYR A 43 -7.51 -6.53 10.69
N LEU A 44 -7.01 -5.38 11.12
CA LEU A 44 -6.45 -5.19 12.47
C LEU A 44 -7.51 -4.89 13.53
N GLY A 45 -8.79 -4.77 13.12
CA GLY A 45 -9.89 -4.36 14.00
C GLY A 45 -9.91 -2.87 14.31
N ALA A 46 -9.07 -2.08 13.65
CA ALA A 46 -9.05 -0.62 13.75
C ALA A 46 -10.11 0.02 12.85
N THR A 47 -10.41 1.27 13.11
CA THR A 47 -11.45 2.02 12.41
C THR A 47 -10.81 2.97 11.38
N PRO A 48 -11.11 2.84 10.07
CA PRO A 48 -10.71 3.83 9.08
C PRO A 48 -11.56 5.09 9.22
N ILE A 49 -10.90 6.25 9.37
CA ILE A 49 -11.54 7.57 9.42
C ILE A 49 -11.27 8.28 8.11
N TYR A 50 -12.30 8.42 7.30
CA TYR A 50 -12.17 9.02 5.98
C TYR A 50 -12.22 10.55 6.05
N VAL A 51 -11.35 11.20 5.26
CA VAL A 51 -11.33 12.64 5.06
C VAL A 51 -11.49 12.96 3.57
N ASP A 52 -12.24 14.03 3.30
CA ASP A 52 -12.41 14.50 1.93
C ASP A 52 -11.10 15.06 1.38
N ILE A 53 -10.91 14.84 0.09
CA ILE A 53 -9.77 15.38 -0.66
C ILE A 53 -10.10 16.77 -1.22
N ASP A 54 -9.06 17.56 -1.47
CA ASP A 54 -9.18 18.74 -2.31
C ASP A 54 -9.27 18.32 -3.79
N LYS A 55 -10.20 18.91 -4.52
CA LYS A 55 -10.49 18.55 -5.91
C LYS A 55 -9.37 18.91 -6.90
N ASN A 56 -8.48 19.82 -6.54
CA ASN A 56 -7.40 20.25 -7.42
C ASN A 56 -6.11 19.43 -7.18
N SER A 57 -5.77 19.19 -5.89
CA SER A 57 -4.60 18.40 -5.50
C SER A 57 -4.87 16.89 -5.46
N LEU A 58 -6.13 16.45 -5.37
CA LEU A 58 -6.56 15.08 -5.14
C LEU A 58 -5.98 14.45 -3.86
N CYS A 59 -5.45 15.27 -2.96
CA CYS A 59 -4.89 14.87 -1.67
C CYS A 59 -5.79 15.38 -0.53
N ALA A 60 -5.67 14.78 0.64
CA ALA A 60 -6.38 15.25 1.84
C ALA A 60 -5.66 16.48 2.43
N PRO A 61 -6.32 17.66 2.51
CA PRO A 61 -5.72 18.84 3.13
C PRO A 61 -5.47 18.64 4.63
N VAL A 62 -4.43 19.26 5.17
CA VAL A 62 -4.08 19.21 6.60
C VAL A 62 -5.25 19.60 7.50
N LYS A 63 -6.03 20.62 7.11
CA LYS A 63 -7.20 21.07 7.85
C LYS A 63 -8.26 19.97 7.98
N ASN A 64 -8.58 19.26 6.88
CA ASN A 64 -9.57 18.19 6.92
C ASN A 64 -9.11 17.02 7.80
N ILE A 65 -7.80 16.75 7.82
CA ILE A 65 -7.19 15.75 8.70
C ILE A 65 -7.30 16.19 10.15
N GLU A 66 -6.93 17.44 10.46
CA GLU A 66 -6.96 17.99 11.82
C GLU A 66 -8.36 17.92 12.43
N ASP A 67 -9.40 18.26 11.68
CA ASP A 67 -10.79 18.24 12.11
C ASP A 67 -11.30 16.82 12.49
N LYS A 68 -10.59 15.76 12.04
CA LYS A 68 -10.93 14.36 12.31
C LYS A 68 -10.05 13.69 13.37
N ILE A 69 -9.02 14.37 13.88
CA ILE A 69 -8.18 13.79 14.93
C ILE A 69 -8.96 13.65 16.22
N SER A 70 -8.91 12.46 16.80
CA SER A 70 -9.47 12.11 18.10
C SER A 70 -8.40 11.55 19.04
N PRO A 71 -8.68 11.33 20.31
CA PRO A 71 -7.78 10.62 21.23
C PRO A 71 -7.47 9.18 20.82
N LYS A 72 -8.26 8.59 19.91
CA LYS A 72 -8.07 7.24 19.37
C LYS A 72 -7.21 7.21 18.10
N THR A 73 -6.94 8.37 17.51
CA THR A 73 -6.14 8.46 16.26
C THR A 73 -4.70 8.06 16.55
N LYS A 74 -4.21 7.01 15.87
CA LYS A 74 -2.85 6.48 16.02
C LYS A 74 -2.00 6.68 14.78
N CYS A 75 -2.62 6.83 13.61
CA CYS A 75 -1.90 6.95 12.36
C CYS A 75 -2.66 7.85 11.38
N ILE A 76 -1.91 8.61 10.60
CA ILE A 76 -2.38 9.37 9.44
C ILE A 76 -1.73 8.77 8.19
N LEU A 77 -2.56 8.36 7.23
CA LEU A 77 -2.11 7.85 5.93
C LEU A 77 -2.16 9.00 4.91
N ILE A 78 -1.00 9.38 4.41
CA ILE A 78 -0.81 10.36 3.33
C ILE A 78 -0.75 9.58 2.02
N GLN A 79 -1.42 10.06 0.98
CA GLN A 79 -1.46 9.35 -0.31
C GLN A 79 -1.08 10.27 -1.47
N ASN A 80 -0.10 9.85 -2.28
CA ASN A 80 0.32 10.55 -3.49
C ASN A 80 -0.58 10.15 -4.68
N MET A 81 -1.81 10.64 -4.70
CA MET A 81 -2.77 10.28 -5.76
C MET A 81 -2.29 10.81 -7.11
N LEU A 82 -2.25 9.92 -8.12
CA LEU A 82 -1.76 10.21 -9.48
C LEU A 82 -0.34 10.82 -9.53
N GLY A 83 0.47 10.60 -8.48
CA GLY A 83 1.82 11.15 -8.36
C GLY A 83 1.89 12.55 -7.74
N LEU A 84 0.75 13.14 -7.38
CA LEU A 84 0.68 14.44 -6.71
C LEU A 84 0.95 14.29 -5.21
N SER A 85 1.67 15.25 -4.65
CA SER A 85 1.94 15.37 -3.21
C SER A 85 1.55 16.76 -2.75
N PHE A 86 0.88 16.86 -1.59
CA PHE A 86 0.31 18.11 -1.09
C PHE A 86 0.36 18.16 0.43
N GLU A 87 0.81 19.28 1.00
CA GLU A 87 0.86 19.55 2.44
C GLU A 87 1.53 18.45 3.28
N VAL A 88 2.51 17.72 2.71
CA VAL A 88 3.13 16.56 3.37
C VAL A 88 3.88 16.99 4.63
N ASP A 89 4.61 18.12 4.58
CA ASP A 89 5.40 18.62 5.72
C ASP A 89 4.48 19.12 6.85
N GLU A 90 3.37 19.77 6.50
CA GLU A 90 2.36 20.26 7.43
C GLU A 90 1.66 19.10 8.14
N ILE A 91 1.30 18.07 7.40
CA ILE A 91 0.67 16.85 7.98
C ILE A 91 1.64 16.14 8.93
N ILE A 92 2.93 16.02 8.56
CA ILE A 92 3.96 15.43 9.42
C ILE A 92 4.14 16.26 10.70
N ALA A 93 4.18 17.59 10.60
CA ALA A 93 4.29 18.47 11.75
C ALA A 93 3.09 18.31 12.70
N LEU A 94 1.87 18.28 12.16
CA LEU A 94 0.63 18.04 12.90
C LEU A 94 0.68 16.70 13.63
N ALA A 95 1.01 15.62 12.93
CA ALA A 95 1.09 14.27 13.48
C ALA A 95 2.14 14.19 14.61
N SER A 96 3.34 14.76 14.38
CA SER A 96 4.44 14.77 15.35
C SER A 96 4.07 15.52 16.63
N SER A 97 3.35 16.65 16.52
CA SER A 97 2.91 17.44 17.70
C SER A 97 1.92 16.69 18.59
N ARG A 98 1.28 15.64 18.08
CA ARG A 98 0.25 14.84 18.74
C ARG A 98 0.70 13.39 19.02
N GLY A 99 1.94 13.02 18.68
CA GLY A 99 2.46 11.67 18.86
C GLY A 99 1.77 10.63 17.96
N ILE A 100 1.28 11.06 16.79
CA ILE A 100 0.58 10.23 15.81
C ILE A 100 1.59 9.76 14.74
N TYR A 101 1.56 8.48 14.38
CA TYR A 101 2.39 7.95 13.30
C TYR A 101 1.94 8.44 11.93
N THR A 102 2.89 8.48 10.99
CA THR A 102 2.62 8.81 9.59
C THR A 102 3.04 7.69 8.67
N ILE A 103 2.15 7.33 7.73
CA ILE A 103 2.44 6.40 6.63
C ILE A 103 2.18 7.12 5.31
N GLU A 104 3.08 6.95 4.34
CA GLU A 104 2.90 7.51 3.00
C GLU A 104 2.66 6.40 1.97
N ASP A 105 1.52 6.44 1.29
CA ASP A 105 1.23 5.61 0.13
C ASP A 105 1.82 6.25 -1.13
N CYS A 106 2.99 5.78 -1.51
CA CYS A 106 3.71 6.22 -2.70
C CYS A 106 3.45 5.33 -3.92
N THR A 107 2.35 4.59 -3.93
CA THR A 107 2.02 3.66 -5.03
C THR A 107 1.95 4.34 -6.39
N HIS A 108 1.44 5.57 -6.45
CA HIS A 108 1.46 6.41 -7.66
C HIS A 108 2.57 7.46 -7.63
N GLY A 109 3.15 7.73 -6.46
CA GLY A 109 4.18 8.74 -6.25
C GLY A 109 5.62 8.26 -6.41
N PHE A 110 5.83 7.03 -6.95
CA PHE A 110 7.17 6.48 -7.12
C PHE A 110 8.05 7.37 -8.00
N GLY A 111 9.20 7.80 -7.47
CA GLY A 111 10.14 8.69 -8.16
C GLY A 111 9.75 10.17 -8.16
N GLY A 112 8.55 10.52 -7.65
CA GLY A 112 8.16 11.91 -7.43
C GLY A 112 8.86 12.53 -6.22
N THR A 113 8.80 13.86 -6.13
CA THR A 113 9.38 14.63 -5.03
C THR A 113 8.39 15.65 -4.48
N TYR A 114 8.49 15.93 -3.18
CA TYR A 114 7.83 17.03 -2.51
C TYR A 114 8.87 17.88 -1.79
N ASN A 115 8.94 19.19 -2.11
CA ASN A 115 9.95 20.13 -1.60
C ASN A 115 11.39 19.57 -1.72
N GLY A 116 11.74 19.01 -2.90
CA GLY A 116 13.07 18.50 -3.21
C GLY A 116 13.45 17.16 -2.56
N VAL A 117 12.55 16.55 -1.78
CA VAL A 117 12.76 15.24 -1.15
C VAL A 117 11.87 14.20 -1.84
N TYR A 118 12.41 13.02 -2.15
CA TYR A 118 11.62 11.93 -2.74
C TYR A 118 10.45 11.54 -1.85
N ASN A 119 9.30 11.30 -2.47
CA ASN A 119 8.10 10.82 -1.80
C ASN A 119 8.40 9.55 -1.01
N GLY A 120 7.85 9.48 0.20
CA GLY A 120 8.04 8.35 1.11
C GLY A 120 9.26 8.43 2.02
N LEU A 121 10.14 9.43 1.89
CA LEU A 121 11.33 9.52 2.74
C LEU A 121 11.15 10.40 3.98
N LYS A 122 10.04 11.12 4.09
CA LYS A 122 9.79 12.05 5.20
C LYS A 122 9.03 11.42 6.37
N THR A 123 8.09 10.53 6.08
CA THR A 123 7.20 9.87 7.05
C THR A 123 7.88 8.75 7.85
N ASP A 124 7.25 8.24 8.91
CA ASP A 124 7.76 7.13 9.73
C ASP A 124 7.99 5.88 8.89
N CYS A 125 7.07 5.58 7.99
CA CYS A 125 7.26 4.60 6.94
C CYS A 125 6.45 4.95 5.68
N SER A 126 6.80 4.32 4.58
CA SER A 126 6.10 4.46 3.31
C SER A 126 6.07 3.14 2.56
N PHE A 127 5.04 2.95 1.74
CA PHE A 127 4.94 1.76 0.91
C PHE A 127 4.71 2.10 -0.56
N TYR A 128 5.20 1.20 -1.42
CA TYR A 128 5.11 1.30 -2.87
C TYR A 128 4.58 -0.02 -3.40
N SER A 129 3.57 0.04 -4.26
CA SER A 129 3.11 -1.13 -4.99
C SER A 129 3.92 -1.30 -6.26
N THR A 130 4.32 -2.55 -6.56
CA THR A 130 5.01 -2.90 -7.80
C THR A 130 4.17 -3.86 -8.65
N GLN A 131 2.85 -3.78 -8.52
CA GLN A 131 1.91 -4.56 -9.33
C GLN A 131 1.95 -4.17 -10.82
N TRP A 132 1.32 -5.00 -11.66
CA TRP A 132 1.35 -4.90 -13.11
C TRP A 132 1.00 -3.53 -13.70
N ASN A 133 0.12 -2.78 -13.03
CA ASN A 133 -0.44 -1.51 -13.47
C ASN A 133 0.19 -0.28 -12.79
N LYS A 134 1.32 -0.46 -12.13
CA LYS A 134 2.00 0.63 -11.41
C LYS A 134 3.15 1.21 -12.21
N PRO A 135 3.59 2.46 -11.92
CA PRO A 135 4.67 3.12 -12.64
C PRO A 135 5.96 2.30 -12.73
N PHE A 136 6.26 1.57 -11.65
CA PHE A 136 7.33 0.58 -11.61
C PHE A 136 6.73 -0.79 -11.29
N SER A 137 6.99 -1.79 -12.14
CA SER A 137 6.37 -3.12 -11.98
C SER A 137 7.38 -4.25 -11.94
N THR A 138 7.27 -5.08 -10.91
CA THR A 138 7.93 -6.39 -10.79
C THR A 138 6.93 -7.55 -10.91
N GLY A 139 5.70 -7.26 -11.37
CA GLY A 139 4.59 -8.21 -11.53
C GLY A 139 3.65 -8.19 -10.34
N ILE A 140 4.01 -8.79 -9.23
CA ILE A 140 3.28 -8.76 -7.96
C ILE A 140 4.29 -8.47 -6.87
N GLY A 141 4.08 -7.40 -6.13
CA GLY A 141 4.99 -7.05 -5.06
C GLY A 141 4.75 -5.67 -4.48
N GLY A 142 5.58 -5.32 -3.53
CA GLY A 142 5.61 -4.00 -2.91
C GLY A 142 6.92 -3.80 -2.16
N ILE A 143 7.25 -2.54 -1.93
CA ILE A 143 8.39 -2.11 -1.14
C ILE A 143 7.83 -1.42 0.09
N LEU A 144 8.37 -1.71 1.26
CA LEU A 144 8.14 -0.96 2.49
C LEU A 144 9.47 -0.30 2.87
N TYR A 145 9.47 1.02 2.91
CA TYR A 145 10.56 1.81 3.47
C TYR A 145 10.20 2.21 4.90
N VAL A 146 11.15 2.11 5.82
CA VAL A 146 10.94 2.42 7.24
C VAL A 146 12.07 3.35 7.68
N LYS A 147 11.70 4.58 8.03
CA LYS A 147 12.59 5.61 8.56
C LYS A 147 12.78 5.44 10.07
N ASN A 148 11.70 5.12 10.76
CA ASN A 148 11.69 4.95 12.21
C ASN A 148 12.36 3.63 12.59
N LYS A 149 13.48 3.69 13.33
CA LYS A 149 14.31 2.51 13.67
C LYS A 149 13.60 1.54 14.63
N GLU A 150 12.76 2.04 15.51
CA GLU A 150 11.99 1.21 16.43
C GLU A 150 10.96 0.35 15.66
N LEU A 151 10.23 0.98 14.73
CA LEU A 151 9.30 0.28 13.84
C LEU A 151 10.02 -0.76 12.98
N LEU A 152 11.25 -0.47 12.53
CA LEU A 152 12.01 -1.41 11.71
C LEU A 152 12.24 -2.74 12.44
N GLY A 153 12.65 -2.71 13.70
CA GLY A 153 12.84 -3.92 14.51
C GLY A 153 11.57 -4.74 14.64
N ARG A 154 10.44 -4.09 14.95
CA ARG A 154 9.13 -4.75 15.06
C ARG A 154 8.67 -5.35 13.72
N ILE A 155 8.87 -4.64 12.61
CA ILE A 155 8.55 -5.12 11.27
C ILE A 155 9.40 -6.33 10.89
N GLU A 156 10.68 -6.34 11.24
CA GLU A 156 11.56 -7.50 10.99
C GLU A 156 11.07 -8.75 11.75
N GLU A 157 10.57 -8.59 12.97
CA GLU A 157 9.98 -9.68 13.74
C GLU A 157 8.70 -10.21 13.13
N ILE A 158 7.76 -9.34 12.79
CA ILE A 158 6.51 -9.73 12.10
C ILE A 158 6.83 -10.45 10.78
N ASN A 159 7.83 -9.97 10.04
CA ASN A 159 8.22 -10.60 8.78
C ASN A 159 8.80 -12.03 8.93
N LYS A 160 9.34 -12.40 10.10
CA LYS A 160 9.80 -13.78 10.35
C LYS A 160 8.64 -14.78 10.41
N GLU A 161 7.46 -14.33 10.84
CA GLU A 161 6.24 -15.13 10.92
C GLU A 161 5.57 -15.34 9.55
N LEU A 162 5.90 -14.50 8.57
CA LEU A 162 5.27 -14.53 7.27
C LEU A 162 5.86 -15.64 6.39
N LYS A 163 4.97 -16.44 5.82
CA LYS A 163 5.35 -17.53 4.92
C LYS A 163 5.99 -17.00 3.64
N SER A 164 7.11 -17.59 3.26
CA SER A 164 7.70 -17.37 1.93
C SER A 164 6.78 -17.90 0.83
N PRO A 165 6.73 -17.25 -0.35
CA PRO A 165 5.92 -17.74 -1.45
C PRO A 165 6.38 -19.12 -1.90
N SER A 166 5.43 -19.97 -2.29
CA SER A 166 5.74 -21.32 -2.80
C SER A 166 6.57 -21.23 -4.09
N LEU A 167 7.39 -22.25 -4.35
CA LEU A 167 8.14 -22.35 -5.62
C LEU A 167 7.23 -22.26 -6.85
N LYS A 168 6.03 -22.84 -6.75
CA LYS A 168 4.99 -22.75 -7.80
C LYS A 168 4.61 -21.29 -8.09
N ASN A 169 4.37 -20.49 -7.04
CA ASN A 169 4.01 -19.08 -7.20
C ASN A 169 5.17 -18.26 -7.79
N VAL A 170 6.39 -18.54 -7.37
CA VAL A 170 7.60 -17.89 -7.92
C VAL A 170 7.77 -18.22 -9.41
N LEU A 171 7.60 -19.50 -9.79
CA LEU A 171 7.70 -19.92 -11.18
C LEU A 171 6.59 -19.30 -12.04
N ASN A 172 5.35 -19.32 -11.59
CA ASN A 172 4.24 -18.66 -12.27
C ASN A 172 4.50 -17.17 -12.50
N LEU A 173 5.01 -16.48 -11.49
CA LEU A 173 5.34 -15.06 -11.62
C LEU A 173 6.44 -14.82 -12.66
N ARG A 174 7.49 -15.66 -12.70
CA ARG A 174 8.54 -15.58 -13.72
C ARG A 174 8.00 -15.80 -15.12
N ILE A 175 7.12 -16.79 -15.31
CA ILE A 175 6.47 -17.06 -16.60
C ILE A 175 5.63 -15.85 -17.03
N LEU A 176 4.85 -15.26 -16.12
CA LEU A 176 4.05 -14.06 -16.41
C LEU A 176 4.91 -12.86 -16.77
N LEU A 177 6.03 -12.65 -16.07
CA LEU A 177 6.99 -11.58 -16.37
C LEU A 177 7.59 -11.77 -17.76
N PHE A 178 8.02 -12.99 -18.09
CA PHE A 178 8.53 -13.33 -19.42
C PHE A 178 7.48 -13.07 -20.50
N ALA A 179 6.25 -13.57 -20.29
CA ALA A 179 5.16 -13.39 -21.25
C ALA A 179 4.84 -11.89 -21.45
N ARG A 180 4.82 -11.09 -20.36
CA ARG A 180 4.61 -9.65 -20.45
C ARG A 180 5.70 -8.94 -21.23
N THR A 181 6.96 -9.30 -21.00
CA THR A 181 8.12 -8.63 -21.63
C THR A 181 8.25 -8.98 -23.11
N TYR A 182 8.07 -10.25 -23.48
CA TYR A 182 8.42 -10.74 -24.79
C TYR A 182 7.21 -11.09 -25.68
N ILE A 183 6.10 -11.52 -25.10
CA ILE A 183 4.93 -12.02 -25.84
C ILE A 183 3.81 -10.99 -25.91
N LEU A 184 3.64 -10.15 -24.89
CA LEU A 184 2.58 -9.14 -24.86
C LEU A 184 2.93 -7.98 -25.80
N LYS A 185 2.37 -8.00 -27.00
CA LYS A 185 2.49 -6.98 -28.04
C LYS A 185 1.10 -6.49 -28.42
N ASN A 186 0.99 -5.38 -29.17
CA ASN A 186 -0.29 -4.82 -29.57
C ASN A 186 -1.21 -5.83 -30.25
N TRP A 187 -0.67 -6.70 -31.10
CA TRP A 187 -1.42 -7.72 -31.84
C TRP A 187 -1.87 -8.90 -30.96
N SER A 188 -1.12 -9.27 -29.91
CA SER A 188 -1.42 -10.40 -29.01
C SER A 188 -2.21 -9.99 -27.77
N TYR A 189 -2.32 -8.69 -27.48
CA TYR A 189 -2.85 -8.15 -26.22
C TYR A 189 -4.22 -8.72 -25.85
N TRP A 190 -5.20 -8.61 -26.75
CA TRP A 190 -6.58 -9.03 -26.45
C TRP A 190 -6.72 -10.53 -26.27
N PHE A 191 -5.96 -11.32 -27.03
CA PHE A 191 -5.94 -12.77 -26.86
C PHE A 191 -5.33 -13.17 -25.52
N LEU A 192 -4.16 -12.63 -25.19
CA LEU A 192 -3.47 -12.93 -23.92
C LEU A 192 -4.24 -12.43 -22.70
N LEU A 193 -4.91 -11.29 -22.80
CA LEU A 193 -5.76 -10.78 -21.72
C LEU A 193 -6.94 -11.71 -21.45
N ARG A 194 -7.59 -12.23 -22.50
CA ARG A 194 -8.68 -13.19 -22.35
C ARG A 194 -8.19 -14.51 -21.74
N LEU A 195 -7.04 -14.99 -22.22
CA LEU A 195 -6.42 -16.21 -21.67
C LEU A 195 -6.06 -16.04 -20.21
N TYR A 196 -5.37 -14.93 -19.85
CA TYR A 196 -5.02 -14.60 -18.47
C TYR A 196 -6.26 -14.57 -17.56
N ARG A 197 -7.34 -13.89 -17.97
CA ARG A 197 -8.59 -13.83 -17.19
C ARG A 197 -9.19 -15.21 -16.97
N ARG A 198 -9.20 -16.10 -17.98
CA ARG A 198 -9.70 -17.47 -17.86
C ARG A 198 -8.83 -18.28 -16.89
N LEU A 199 -7.50 -18.23 -17.05
CA LEU A 199 -6.56 -18.95 -16.20
C LEU A 199 -6.59 -18.45 -14.74
N SER A 200 -6.79 -17.16 -14.53
CA SER A 200 -6.95 -16.56 -13.20
C SER A 200 -8.27 -16.99 -12.55
N ALA A 201 -9.36 -17.07 -13.32
CA ALA A 201 -10.67 -17.51 -12.80
C ALA A 201 -10.69 -18.95 -12.30
N ILE A 202 -9.84 -19.83 -12.88
CA ILE A 202 -9.68 -21.24 -12.46
C ILE A 202 -8.50 -21.44 -11.50
N GLY A 203 -7.89 -20.36 -11.00
CA GLY A 203 -6.81 -20.41 -10.00
C GLY A 203 -5.47 -20.92 -10.51
N LEU A 204 -5.27 -21.07 -11.83
CA LEU A 204 -3.99 -21.50 -12.40
C LEU A 204 -2.93 -20.40 -12.44
N VAL A 205 -3.36 -19.14 -12.45
CA VAL A 205 -2.49 -17.97 -12.48
C VAL A 205 -2.84 -17.04 -11.33
N VAL A 206 -1.83 -16.52 -10.66
CA VAL A 206 -2.02 -15.57 -9.55
C VAL A 206 -2.56 -14.25 -10.08
N GLY A 207 -3.76 -13.88 -9.66
CA GLY A 207 -4.37 -12.58 -9.96
C GLY A 207 -3.69 -11.44 -9.21
N SER A 208 -3.98 -10.20 -9.60
CA SER A 208 -3.46 -8.99 -8.92
C SER A 208 -4.10 -8.77 -7.55
N SER A 209 -5.31 -9.28 -7.34
CA SER A 209 -6.05 -9.25 -6.07
C SER A 209 -6.95 -10.48 -6.00
N SER A 210 -7.07 -11.09 -4.84
CA SER A 210 -8.04 -12.16 -4.62
C SER A 210 -9.44 -11.57 -4.44
N LYS A 211 -10.47 -12.41 -4.60
CA LYS A 211 -11.86 -11.99 -4.31
C LYS A 211 -12.01 -11.61 -2.84
N GLU A 212 -11.39 -12.36 -1.96
CA GLU A 212 -11.39 -12.14 -0.52
C GLU A 212 -10.74 -10.79 -0.15
N GLU A 213 -9.65 -10.42 -0.83
CA GLU A 213 -9.03 -9.09 -0.67
C GLU A 213 -9.96 -7.94 -1.09
N ILE A 214 -10.77 -8.13 -2.14
CA ILE A 214 -11.70 -7.12 -2.64
C ILE A 214 -12.93 -7.03 -1.72
N GLU A 215 -13.43 -8.17 -1.24
CA GLU A 215 -14.63 -8.25 -0.40
C GLU A 215 -14.33 -7.98 1.09
N GLY A 216 -13.06 -7.89 1.49
CA GLY A 216 -12.68 -7.58 2.86
C GLY A 216 -12.96 -8.68 3.87
N VAL A 217 -13.03 -9.95 3.43
CA VAL A 217 -13.53 -11.07 4.24
C VAL A 217 -12.43 -11.81 5.01
N GLN A 218 -11.15 -11.70 4.62
CA GLN A 218 -10.06 -12.44 5.27
C GLN A 218 -8.83 -11.58 5.56
N GLU A 219 -8.18 -11.87 6.71
CA GLU A 219 -6.86 -11.35 7.01
C GLU A 219 -5.82 -11.81 5.96
N PRO A 220 -4.82 -10.99 5.64
CA PRO A 220 -3.76 -11.38 4.73
C PRO A 220 -2.92 -12.51 5.35
N SER A 221 -3.03 -13.69 4.76
CA SER A 221 -2.27 -14.89 5.15
C SER A 221 -0.80 -14.83 4.74
#